data_4c43f03826fae006899d39eeef5f61cb
#
_entry.id   4c43f03826fae006899d39eeef5f61cb
#
_cell.length_a   1.000
_cell.length_b   1.000
_cell.length_c   1.000
_cell.angle_alpha   90.00
_cell.angle_beta   90.00
_cell.angle_gamma   90.00
#
_symmetry.space_group_name_H-M   'P 1'
#
loop_
_entity.id
_entity.type
_entity.pdbx_description
1 polymer ?
#
loop_
_entity_poly.entity_id
_entity_poly.type
_entity_poly.pdbx_seq_one_letter_code
_entity_poly.pdbx_strand_id
1 'polypeptide(L)'
;MHPHLQTRMVEFPVEGGGTASAFEARPSGAGPCPGVILVQEWWGLNDHIKDVAQRLAGEDFVVLAPDLYRGKVTQDPNQASAWMAALDREEALRILLGALRFFQEKEPIYAEHIGVVGFCMGGSYALLLACRAPALKAAIPFYGDLPDPIDQMKTIRCPVLFIAGGKDRWINSAKVQKLKEAFHLFGVHGEVRIYPDADHAFFNDTRPDVYNPAAAQDAWTRALGLLSRMLKS
;
A
#
# COMPACT_ATOMS: atom_id res chain seq x y z
N MET A 1 -17.48 -11.33 8.57
CA MET A 1 -16.63 -12.37 7.93
C MET A 1 -17.21 -12.66 6.56
N HIS A 2 -16.43 -12.51 5.52
CA HIS A 2 -16.84 -12.91 4.16
C HIS A 2 -16.71 -14.43 4.07
N PRO A 3 -17.80 -15.19 3.89
CA PRO A 3 -17.80 -16.65 4.00
C PRO A 3 -17.00 -17.40 2.91
N HIS A 4 -16.40 -16.67 1.99
CA HIS A 4 -15.66 -17.21 0.84
C HIS A 4 -14.20 -16.75 0.77
N LEU A 5 -13.62 -16.32 1.88
CA LEU A 5 -12.21 -15.90 1.92
C LEU A 5 -11.36 -16.93 2.67
N GLN A 6 -10.13 -17.09 2.20
CA GLN A 6 -9.08 -17.82 2.91
C GLN A 6 -8.01 -16.82 3.36
N THR A 7 -7.59 -16.94 4.61
CA THR A 7 -6.52 -16.12 5.18
C THR A 7 -5.48 -16.99 5.86
N ARG A 8 -4.22 -16.60 5.76
CA ARG A 8 -3.11 -17.29 6.44
C ARG A 8 -1.90 -16.37 6.56
N MET A 9 -1.00 -16.69 7.50
CA MET A 9 0.35 -16.17 7.45
C MET A 9 1.17 -17.01 6.47
N VAL A 10 1.99 -16.34 5.67
CA VAL A 10 2.93 -16.97 4.73
C VAL A 10 4.33 -16.42 4.97
N GLU A 11 5.34 -17.19 4.58
CA GLU A 11 6.73 -16.74 4.56
C GLU A 11 7.25 -16.74 3.12
N PHE A 12 8.14 -15.80 2.84
CA PHE A 12 8.78 -15.69 1.53
C PHE A 12 10.25 -15.26 1.67
N PRO A 13 11.12 -15.66 0.73
CA PRO A 13 12.53 -15.30 0.76
C PRO A 13 12.74 -13.82 0.46
N VAL A 14 13.73 -13.22 1.09
CA VAL A 14 14.16 -11.84 0.89
C VAL A 14 15.56 -11.82 0.30
N GLU A 15 15.80 -10.94 -0.67
CA GLU A 15 17.12 -10.78 -1.27
C GLU A 15 18.14 -10.34 -0.23
N GLY A 16 19.34 -10.95 -0.28
CA GLY A 16 20.38 -10.76 0.73
C GLY A 16 20.32 -11.76 1.88
N GLY A 17 19.32 -12.67 1.87
CA GLY A 17 19.17 -13.78 2.82
C GLY A 17 18.06 -13.54 3.86
N GLY A 18 17.55 -14.66 4.39
CA GLY A 18 16.45 -14.67 5.36
C GLY A 18 15.09 -14.74 4.73
N THR A 19 14.06 -14.70 5.58
CA THR A 19 12.64 -14.73 5.23
C THR A 19 11.93 -13.53 5.83
N ALA A 20 10.83 -13.12 5.19
CA ALA A 20 9.85 -12.21 5.76
C ALA A 20 8.48 -12.89 5.82
N SER A 21 7.65 -12.48 6.75
CA SER A 21 6.28 -12.94 6.87
C SER A 21 5.30 -11.95 6.26
N ALA A 22 4.15 -12.44 5.82
CA ALA A 22 3.03 -11.62 5.39
C ALA A 22 1.70 -12.27 5.76
N PHE A 23 0.68 -11.44 5.92
CA PHE A 23 -0.70 -11.89 5.94
C PHE A 23 -1.22 -11.99 4.50
N GLU A 24 -1.68 -13.18 4.13
CA GLU A 24 -2.34 -13.42 2.84
C GLU A 24 -3.85 -13.50 3.04
N ALA A 25 -4.60 -12.79 2.20
CA ALA A 25 -6.03 -12.94 2.05
C ALA A 25 -6.37 -13.18 0.58
N ARG A 26 -7.28 -14.15 0.31
CA ARG A 26 -7.65 -14.54 -1.07
C ARG A 26 -9.07 -15.06 -1.17
N PRO A 27 -9.72 -14.95 -2.34
CA PRO A 27 -11.00 -15.61 -2.61
C PRO A 27 -10.86 -17.13 -2.50
N SER A 28 -11.87 -17.81 -1.95
CA SER A 28 -11.92 -19.26 -1.90
C SER A 28 -12.28 -19.84 -3.25
N GLY A 29 -11.55 -20.87 -3.70
CA GLY A 29 -11.87 -21.61 -4.94
C GLY A 29 -11.67 -20.81 -6.24
N ALA A 30 -11.13 -19.61 -6.17
CA ALA A 30 -10.83 -18.83 -7.35
C ALA A 30 -9.66 -19.44 -8.15
N GLY A 31 -9.73 -19.32 -9.48
CA GLY A 31 -8.60 -19.53 -10.37
C GLY A 31 -7.52 -18.45 -10.18
N PRO A 32 -6.67 -18.22 -11.18
CA PRO A 32 -5.71 -17.14 -11.13
C PRO A 32 -6.41 -15.79 -10.93
N CYS A 33 -5.91 -15.00 -9.95
CA CYS A 33 -6.41 -13.67 -9.61
C CYS A 33 -5.29 -12.65 -9.67
N PRO A 34 -5.58 -11.37 -9.91
CA PRO A 34 -4.58 -10.32 -9.79
C PRO A 34 -4.10 -10.14 -8.34
N GLY A 35 -2.86 -9.71 -8.18
CA GLY A 35 -2.21 -9.53 -6.88
C GLY A 35 -2.20 -8.08 -6.39
N VAL A 36 -2.35 -7.88 -5.09
CA VAL A 36 -2.16 -6.58 -4.43
C VAL A 36 -1.19 -6.73 -3.27
N ILE A 37 -0.10 -5.98 -3.29
CA ILE A 37 0.77 -5.80 -2.13
C ILE A 37 0.15 -4.69 -1.29
N LEU A 38 -0.19 -4.99 -0.03
CA LEU A 38 -0.77 -4.04 0.91
C LEU A 38 0.25 -3.66 1.98
N VAL A 39 0.60 -2.38 2.07
CA VAL A 39 1.64 -1.93 3.00
C VAL A 39 1.03 -1.25 4.22
N GLN A 40 1.43 -1.74 5.39
CA GLN A 40 0.92 -1.35 6.70
C GLN A 40 1.21 0.10 7.08
N GLU A 41 0.40 0.63 8.00
CA GLU A 41 0.71 1.88 8.71
C GLU A 41 1.85 1.68 9.73
N TRP A 42 2.26 2.74 10.40
CA TRP A 42 3.31 2.70 11.44
C TRP A 42 2.97 1.87 12.69
N TRP A 43 1.72 1.40 12.80
CA TRP A 43 1.24 0.58 13.91
C TRP A 43 1.68 -0.91 13.83
N GLY A 44 2.24 -1.34 12.72
CA GLY A 44 2.52 -2.73 12.41
C GLY A 44 1.40 -3.40 11.59
N LEU A 45 1.55 -4.69 11.34
CA LEU A 45 0.56 -5.52 10.65
C LEU A 45 -0.59 -5.86 11.60
N ASN A 46 -1.38 -4.85 11.95
CA ASN A 46 -2.48 -4.92 12.90
C ASN A 46 -3.78 -5.43 12.25
N ASP A 47 -4.83 -5.57 13.07
CA ASP A 47 -6.12 -6.11 12.60
C ASP A 47 -6.81 -5.20 11.58
N HIS A 48 -6.61 -3.87 11.64
CA HIS A 48 -7.11 -2.95 10.63
C HIS A 48 -6.53 -3.26 9.23
N ILE A 49 -5.21 -3.45 9.12
CA ILE A 49 -4.56 -3.79 7.83
C ILE A 49 -4.99 -5.18 7.34
N LYS A 50 -5.17 -6.14 8.26
CA LYS A 50 -5.70 -7.47 7.90
C LYS A 50 -7.14 -7.40 7.42
N ASP A 51 -7.97 -6.52 8.01
CA ASP A 51 -9.34 -6.28 7.53
C ASP A 51 -9.34 -5.64 6.14
N VAL A 52 -8.50 -4.64 5.89
CA VAL A 52 -8.34 -4.04 4.56
C VAL A 52 -7.89 -5.09 3.54
N ALA A 53 -6.99 -6.01 3.91
CA ALA A 53 -6.59 -7.12 3.05
C ALA A 53 -7.77 -8.04 2.71
N GLN A 54 -8.61 -8.35 3.69
CA GLN A 54 -9.81 -9.16 3.46
C GLN A 54 -10.85 -8.42 2.60
N ARG A 55 -11.03 -7.11 2.79
CA ARG A 55 -11.92 -6.29 1.94
C ARG A 55 -11.45 -6.30 0.49
N LEU A 56 -10.15 -6.15 0.22
CA LEU A 56 -9.59 -6.29 -1.14
C LEU A 56 -9.77 -7.70 -1.70
N ALA A 57 -9.59 -8.73 -0.88
CA ALA A 57 -9.82 -10.12 -1.30
C ALA A 57 -11.29 -10.39 -1.62
N GLY A 58 -12.23 -9.71 -0.95
CA GLY A 58 -13.66 -9.72 -1.29
C GLY A 58 -13.98 -9.10 -2.66
N GLU A 59 -13.05 -8.35 -3.22
CA GLU A 59 -13.10 -7.76 -4.55
C GLU A 59 -12.25 -8.56 -5.57
N ASP A 60 -12.09 -9.87 -5.36
CA ASP A 60 -11.38 -10.81 -6.25
C ASP A 60 -9.89 -10.50 -6.49
N PHE A 61 -9.21 -9.95 -5.49
CA PHE A 61 -7.75 -9.84 -5.48
C PHE A 61 -7.13 -10.87 -4.54
N VAL A 62 -5.94 -11.37 -4.87
CA VAL A 62 -5.09 -12.00 -3.87
C VAL A 62 -4.24 -10.92 -3.23
N VAL A 63 -4.30 -10.80 -1.91
CA VAL A 63 -3.63 -9.73 -1.17
C VAL A 63 -2.52 -10.30 -0.32
N LEU A 64 -1.35 -9.70 -0.40
CA LEU A 64 -0.22 -9.98 0.47
C LEU A 64 0.14 -8.72 1.25
N ALA A 65 0.00 -8.77 2.57
CA ALA A 65 0.38 -7.69 3.47
C ALA A 65 1.67 -8.07 4.21
N PRO A 66 2.86 -7.66 3.71
CA PRO A 66 4.14 -7.94 4.35
C PRO A 66 4.25 -7.29 5.72
N ASP A 67 4.83 -8.02 6.67
CA ASP A 67 5.09 -7.52 8.02
C ASP A 67 6.47 -6.86 8.08
N LEU A 68 6.49 -5.53 8.06
CA LEU A 68 7.73 -4.76 8.11
C LEU A 68 8.34 -4.68 9.52
N TYR A 69 7.59 -5.09 10.54
CA TYR A 69 8.01 -4.99 11.93
C TYR A 69 8.23 -6.34 12.63
N ARG A 70 8.25 -7.45 11.84
CA ARG A 70 8.56 -8.80 12.33
C ARG A 70 7.68 -9.22 13.53
N GLY A 71 6.37 -9.09 13.37
CA GLY A 71 5.36 -9.48 14.36
C GLY A 71 5.02 -8.40 15.40
N LYS A 72 5.68 -7.25 15.36
CA LYS A 72 5.41 -6.19 16.33
C LYS A 72 4.21 -5.35 15.91
N VAL A 73 3.28 -5.15 16.86
CA VAL A 73 2.10 -4.29 16.70
C VAL A 73 1.97 -3.42 17.97
N THR A 74 1.61 -2.16 17.81
CA THR A 74 1.38 -1.25 18.93
C THR A 74 0.19 -0.34 18.68
N GLN A 75 -0.36 0.20 19.77
CA GLN A 75 -1.34 1.31 19.76
C GLN A 75 -0.75 2.58 20.41
N ASP A 76 0.49 2.51 20.92
CA ASP A 76 1.19 3.65 21.51
C ASP A 76 1.91 4.45 20.41
N PRO A 77 1.53 5.73 20.18
CA PRO A 77 2.14 6.59 19.16
C PRO A 77 3.65 6.79 19.35
N ASN A 78 4.14 6.84 20.60
CA ASN A 78 5.56 7.00 20.87
C ASN A 78 6.35 5.77 20.43
N GLN A 79 5.82 4.58 20.71
CA GLN A 79 6.42 3.32 20.29
C GLN A 79 6.36 3.16 18.76
N ALA A 80 5.23 3.49 18.13
CA ALA A 80 5.08 3.48 16.68
C ALA A 80 6.09 4.42 15.99
N SER A 81 6.24 5.63 16.52
CA SER A 81 7.22 6.63 16.04
C SER A 81 8.66 6.11 16.16
N ALA A 82 9.01 5.49 17.29
CA ALA A 82 10.33 4.92 17.49
C ALA A 82 10.61 3.76 16.51
N TRP A 83 9.64 2.88 16.28
CA TRP A 83 9.79 1.78 15.31
C TRP A 83 9.89 2.26 13.87
N MET A 84 9.08 3.25 13.48
CA MET A 84 9.16 3.86 12.16
C MET A 84 10.52 4.52 11.92
N ALA A 85 11.06 5.22 12.92
CA ALA A 85 12.38 5.86 12.84
C ALA A 85 13.53 4.85 12.79
N ALA A 86 13.36 3.68 13.41
CA ALA A 86 14.35 2.60 13.43
C ALA A 86 14.27 1.66 12.22
N LEU A 87 13.20 1.75 11.42
CA LEU A 87 13.02 0.89 10.26
C LEU A 87 14.03 1.27 9.16
N ASP A 88 14.92 0.33 8.84
CA ASP A 88 15.84 0.51 7.71
C ASP A 88 15.05 0.53 6.39
N ARG A 89 15.20 1.61 5.63
CA ARG A 89 14.47 1.83 4.38
C ARG A 89 14.77 0.75 3.34
N GLU A 90 16.02 0.39 3.19
CA GLU A 90 16.43 -0.60 2.18
C GLU A 90 16.01 -2.02 2.60
N GLU A 91 16.02 -2.32 3.91
CA GLU A 91 15.47 -3.59 4.40
C GLU A 91 13.96 -3.69 4.11
N ALA A 92 13.18 -2.65 4.42
CA ALA A 92 11.75 -2.60 4.11
C ALA A 92 11.49 -2.77 2.61
N LEU A 93 12.27 -2.10 1.75
CA LEU A 93 12.15 -2.25 0.30
C LEU A 93 12.55 -3.65 -0.17
N ARG A 94 13.57 -4.29 0.40
CA ARG A 94 13.90 -5.69 0.07
C ARG A 94 12.75 -6.64 0.43
N ILE A 95 12.07 -6.43 1.58
CA ILE A 95 10.88 -7.20 1.96
C ILE A 95 9.77 -7.01 0.92
N LEU A 96 9.47 -5.77 0.53
CA LEU A 96 8.41 -5.49 -0.46
C LEU A 96 8.74 -6.03 -1.86
N LEU A 97 10.00 -5.95 -2.28
CA LEU A 97 10.46 -6.57 -3.54
C LEU A 97 10.42 -8.10 -3.45
N GLY A 98 10.73 -8.68 -2.29
CA GLY A 98 10.54 -10.12 -2.03
C GLY A 98 9.09 -10.53 -2.16
N ALA A 99 8.15 -9.75 -1.61
CA ALA A 99 6.72 -9.98 -1.76
C ALA A 99 6.27 -9.92 -3.23
N LEU A 100 6.80 -8.96 -4.01
CA LEU A 100 6.52 -8.87 -5.44
C LEU A 100 7.00 -10.12 -6.19
N ARG A 101 8.24 -10.57 -5.94
CA ARG A 101 8.76 -11.81 -6.54
C ARG A 101 7.95 -13.03 -6.13
N PHE A 102 7.59 -13.14 -4.86
CA PHE A 102 6.75 -14.22 -4.36
C PHE A 102 5.42 -14.28 -5.12
N PHE A 103 4.81 -13.14 -5.40
CA PHE A 103 3.62 -13.09 -6.23
C PHE A 103 3.88 -13.53 -7.68
N GLN A 104 4.98 -13.11 -8.29
CA GLN A 104 5.33 -13.46 -9.67
C GLN A 104 5.58 -14.96 -9.86
N GLU A 105 6.04 -15.64 -8.79
CA GLU A 105 6.38 -17.06 -8.82
C GLU A 105 5.22 -17.95 -8.32
N LYS A 106 4.21 -17.37 -7.64
CA LYS A 106 3.15 -18.12 -6.99
C LYS A 106 1.98 -18.34 -7.94
N GLU A 107 1.58 -19.61 -8.08
CA GLU A 107 0.28 -19.96 -8.67
C GLU A 107 -0.80 -20.08 -7.58
N PRO A 108 -2.04 -19.67 -7.87
CA PRO A 108 -2.62 -19.12 -9.10
C PRO A 108 -2.76 -17.58 -9.06
N ILE A 109 -1.69 -16.86 -9.26
CA ILE A 109 -1.71 -15.39 -9.40
C ILE A 109 -1.28 -15.03 -10.82
N TYR A 110 -1.93 -14.03 -11.41
CA TYR A 110 -1.45 -13.46 -12.66
C TYR A 110 -0.16 -12.66 -12.36
N ALA A 111 1.00 -13.27 -12.65
CA ALA A 111 2.32 -12.75 -12.29
C ALA A 111 2.61 -11.31 -12.77
N GLU A 112 1.96 -10.90 -13.86
CA GLU A 112 2.11 -9.57 -14.45
C GLU A 112 1.04 -8.56 -13.96
N HIS A 113 0.03 -9.00 -13.21
CA HIS A 113 -1.12 -8.18 -12.77
C HIS A 113 -1.03 -7.88 -11.29
N ILE A 114 0.01 -7.13 -10.90
CA ILE A 114 0.28 -6.81 -9.50
C ILE A 114 0.24 -5.30 -9.29
N GLY A 115 -0.49 -4.85 -8.26
CA GLY A 115 -0.53 -3.48 -7.79
C GLY A 115 -0.03 -3.35 -6.36
N VAL A 116 0.16 -2.12 -5.90
CA VAL A 116 0.50 -1.81 -4.52
C VAL A 116 -0.45 -0.77 -3.95
N VAL A 117 -0.92 -1.01 -2.73
CA VAL A 117 -1.68 -0.07 -1.90
C VAL A 117 -0.94 0.10 -0.58
N GLY A 118 -0.88 1.30 -0.05
CA GLY A 118 -0.25 1.51 1.26
C GLY A 118 -0.82 2.73 1.97
N PHE A 119 -0.79 2.69 3.30
CA PHE A 119 -1.39 3.72 4.15
C PHE A 119 -0.34 4.36 5.06
N CYS A 120 -0.33 5.68 5.19
CA CYS A 120 0.60 6.44 6.05
C CYS A 120 2.06 6.09 5.70
N MET A 121 2.84 5.54 6.62
CA MET A 121 4.17 4.99 6.36
C MET A 121 4.14 4.03 5.16
N GLY A 122 3.14 3.16 5.09
CA GLY A 122 2.95 2.24 3.95
C GLY A 122 2.64 2.96 2.64
N GLY A 123 2.00 4.12 2.68
CA GLY A 123 1.81 4.97 1.50
C GLY A 123 3.14 5.48 0.93
N SER A 124 4.06 5.87 1.82
CA SER A 124 5.43 6.23 1.42
C SER A 124 6.16 5.06 0.78
N TYR A 125 6.06 3.87 1.37
CA TYR A 125 6.68 2.66 0.82
C TYR A 125 6.00 2.16 -0.47
N ALA A 126 4.69 2.37 -0.64
CA ALA A 126 4.01 2.06 -1.89
C ALA A 126 4.55 2.91 -3.05
N LEU A 127 4.79 4.20 -2.80
CA LEU A 127 5.39 5.10 -3.78
C LEU A 127 6.87 4.75 -4.06
N LEU A 128 7.64 4.42 -3.02
CA LEU A 128 9.03 3.96 -3.16
C LEU A 128 9.11 2.62 -3.91
N LEU A 129 8.20 1.69 -3.65
CA LEU A 129 8.15 0.43 -4.38
C LEU A 129 7.85 0.66 -5.85
N ALA A 130 6.94 1.59 -6.19
CA ALA A 130 6.68 1.95 -7.57
C ALA A 130 7.92 2.56 -8.27
N CYS A 131 8.79 3.25 -7.53
CA CYS A 131 10.06 3.72 -8.06
C CYS A 131 11.07 2.59 -8.33
N ARG A 132 10.99 1.47 -7.61
CA ARG A 132 11.96 0.35 -7.69
C ARG A 132 11.46 -0.84 -8.48
N ALA A 133 10.15 -0.93 -8.74
CA ALA A 133 9.50 -2.09 -9.35
C ALA A 133 8.69 -1.68 -10.60
N PRO A 134 9.33 -1.54 -11.77
CA PRO A 134 8.65 -1.15 -13.01
C PRO A 134 7.64 -2.20 -13.50
N ALA A 135 7.64 -3.40 -12.93
CA ALA A 135 6.66 -4.44 -13.21
C ALA A 135 5.28 -4.18 -12.58
N LEU A 136 5.17 -3.28 -11.62
CA LEU A 136 3.87 -2.91 -11.03
C LEU A 136 2.96 -2.27 -12.09
N LYS A 137 1.67 -2.60 -12.00
CA LYS A 137 0.63 -2.08 -12.90
C LYS A 137 -0.19 -0.94 -12.29
N ALA A 138 -0.16 -0.78 -10.97
CA ALA A 138 -0.81 0.34 -10.27
C ALA A 138 -0.15 0.59 -8.93
N ALA A 139 -0.12 1.86 -8.49
CA ALA A 139 0.30 2.23 -7.15
C ALA A 139 -0.70 3.20 -6.53
N ILE A 140 -1.15 2.92 -5.31
CA ILE A 140 -2.15 3.72 -4.60
C ILE A 140 -1.62 4.07 -3.20
N PRO A 141 -0.79 5.11 -3.10
CA PRO A 141 -0.34 5.64 -1.81
C PRO A 141 -1.42 6.50 -1.17
N PHE A 142 -1.89 6.10 0.02
CA PHE A 142 -2.75 6.91 0.88
C PHE A 142 -1.88 7.71 1.84
N TYR A 143 -1.98 9.03 1.78
CA TYR A 143 -1.32 10.00 2.66
C TYR A 143 0.13 9.62 3.05
N GLY A 144 0.89 9.11 2.07
CA GLY A 144 2.30 8.78 2.23
C GLY A 144 3.22 9.97 1.98
N ASP A 145 4.42 9.93 2.56
CA ASP A 145 5.44 10.93 2.26
C ASP A 145 6.10 10.68 0.90
N LEU A 146 6.75 11.71 0.39
CA LEU A 146 7.41 11.68 -0.92
C LEU A 146 8.75 10.94 -0.85
N PRO A 147 9.19 10.32 -1.96
CA PRO A 147 10.55 9.81 -2.05
C PRO A 147 11.60 10.92 -1.84
N ASP A 148 12.67 10.58 -1.15
CA ASP A 148 13.84 11.42 -1.03
C ASP A 148 15.08 10.63 -1.46
N PRO A 149 15.77 11.08 -2.53
CA PRO A 149 15.45 12.23 -3.39
C PRO A 149 14.23 11.97 -4.29
N ILE A 150 13.48 13.05 -4.64
CA ILE A 150 12.22 12.98 -5.38
C ILE A 150 12.41 12.52 -6.84
N ASP A 151 13.60 12.68 -7.39
CA ASP A 151 13.91 12.28 -8.77
C ASP A 151 13.89 10.76 -9.00
N GLN A 152 13.82 9.94 -7.92
CA GLN A 152 13.54 8.51 -8.02
C GLN A 152 12.22 8.24 -8.76
N MET A 153 11.27 9.17 -8.70
CA MET A 153 9.96 9.03 -9.34
C MET A 153 10.04 8.92 -10.88
N LYS A 154 11.13 9.33 -11.51
CA LYS A 154 11.38 9.16 -12.96
C LYS A 154 11.38 7.70 -13.43
N THR A 155 11.53 6.75 -12.52
CA THR A 155 11.52 5.31 -12.81
C THR A 155 10.12 4.68 -12.75
N ILE A 156 9.11 5.37 -12.24
CA ILE A 156 7.74 4.87 -12.15
C ILE A 156 7.19 4.64 -13.58
N ARG A 157 6.58 3.47 -13.79
CA ARG A 157 6.00 3.06 -15.09
C ARG A 157 4.50 2.77 -15.02
N CYS A 158 3.94 2.65 -13.82
CA CYS A 158 2.52 2.40 -13.62
C CYS A 158 1.75 3.70 -13.31
N PRO A 159 0.43 3.73 -13.52
CA PRO A 159 -0.43 4.79 -13.00
C PRO A 159 -0.34 4.87 -11.47
N VAL A 160 -0.35 6.10 -10.94
CA VAL A 160 -0.35 6.39 -9.51
C VAL A 160 -1.60 7.17 -9.15
N LEU A 161 -2.38 6.68 -8.18
CA LEU A 161 -3.47 7.43 -7.56
C LEU A 161 -3.05 7.80 -6.13
N PHE A 162 -2.60 9.03 -5.93
CA PHE A 162 -2.23 9.53 -4.62
C PHE A 162 -3.44 10.10 -3.90
N ILE A 163 -3.72 9.59 -2.70
CA ILE A 163 -4.85 9.98 -1.86
C ILE A 163 -4.35 10.86 -0.70
N ALA A 164 -4.91 12.04 -0.52
CA ALA A 164 -4.49 13.00 0.52
C ALA A 164 -5.66 13.59 1.30
N GLY A 165 -5.46 13.83 2.58
CA GLY A 165 -6.35 14.65 3.40
C GLY A 165 -6.00 16.14 3.28
N GLY A 166 -7.00 17.01 3.18
CA GLY A 166 -6.79 18.46 3.08
C GLY A 166 -6.38 19.12 4.40
N LYS A 167 -6.72 18.49 5.53
CA LYS A 167 -6.33 18.91 6.88
C LYS A 167 -5.04 18.23 7.39
N ASP A 168 -4.44 17.37 6.57
CA ASP A 168 -3.23 16.65 6.90
C ASP A 168 -2.06 17.64 7.12
N ARG A 169 -1.51 17.67 8.34
CA ARG A 169 -0.38 18.53 8.68
C ARG A 169 0.96 17.94 8.29
N TRP A 170 1.01 16.62 8.07
CA TRP A 170 2.22 15.91 7.68
C TRP A 170 2.39 15.91 6.16
N ILE A 171 1.36 15.45 5.44
CA ILE A 171 1.31 15.48 3.97
C ILE A 171 0.54 16.74 3.55
N ASN A 172 1.10 17.88 3.88
CA ASN A 172 0.50 19.19 3.68
C ASN A 172 0.43 19.60 2.20
N SER A 173 -0.24 20.73 1.95
CA SER A 173 -0.44 21.24 0.59
C SER A 173 0.86 21.48 -0.19
N ALA A 174 1.95 21.88 0.49
CA ALA A 174 3.25 22.08 -0.16
C ALA A 174 3.85 20.76 -0.68
N LYS A 175 3.77 19.68 0.12
CA LYS A 175 4.18 18.33 -0.32
C LYS A 175 3.31 17.84 -1.47
N VAL A 176 2.01 18.02 -1.38
CA VAL A 176 1.07 17.65 -2.46
C VAL A 176 1.38 18.40 -3.75
N GLN A 177 1.67 19.69 -3.66
CA GLN A 177 2.06 20.48 -4.82
C GLN A 177 3.39 19.98 -5.43
N LYS A 178 4.39 19.74 -4.60
CA LYS A 178 5.68 19.14 -5.02
C LYS A 178 5.49 17.79 -5.73
N LEU A 179 4.55 16.95 -5.24
CA LEU A 179 4.22 15.69 -5.88
C LEU A 179 3.63 15.89 -7.29
N LYS A 180 2.67 16.82 -7.43
CA LYS A 180 2.07 17.12 -8.74
C LYS A 180 3.10 17.63 -9.75
N GLU A 181 4.01 18.47 -9.29
CA GLU A 181 5.13 18.98 -10.10
C GLU A 181 6.06 17.83 -10.53
N ALA A 182 6.37 16.90 -9.61
CA ALA A 182 7.18 15.73 -9.90
C ALA A 182 6.48 14.79 -10.92
N PHE A 183 5.17 14.55 -10.80
CA PHE A 183 4.42 13.78 -11.79
C PHE A 183 4.54 14.40 -13.18
N HIS A 184 4.35 15.71 -13.27
CA HIS A 184 4.48 16.42 -14.53
C HIS A 184 5.92 16.37 -15.07
N LEU A 185 6.91 16.71 -14.23
CA LEU A 185 8.32 16.79 -14.61
C LEU A 185 8.88 15.46 -15.11
N PHE A 186 8.50 14.36 -14.47
CA PHE A 186 9.03 13.02 -14.77
C PHE A 186 8.11 12.20 -15.70
N GLY A 187 7.00 12.79 -16.17
CA GLY A 187 6.06 12.10 -17.05
C GLY A 187 5.33 10.91 -16.39
N VAL A 188 5.15 10.95 -15.07
CA VAL A 188 4.39 9.93 -14.34
C VAL A 188 2.90 10.13 -14.60
N HIS A 189 2.20 9.07 -15.00
CA HIS A 189 0.75 9.09 -15.11
C HIS A 189 0.13 9.07 -13.69
N GLY A 190 0.13 10.23 -13.03
CA GLY A 190 -0.27 10.41 -11.64
C GLY A 190 -1.53 11.27 -11.49
N GLU A 191 -2.48 10.80 -10.68
CA GLU A 191 -3.62 11.55 -10.16
C GLU A 191 -3.44 11.81 -8.68
N VAL A 192 -3.76 13.03 -8.23
CA VAL A 192 -3.82 13.37 -6.80
C VAL A 192 -5.25 13.71 -6.44
N ARG A 193 -5.85 12.90 -5.58
CA ARG A 193 -7.16 13.15 -4.99
C ARG A 193 -7.01 13.71 -3.58
N ILE A 194 -7.55 14.92 -3.36
CA ILE A 194 -7.53 15.58 -2.05
C ILE A 194 -8.95 15.60 -1.50
N TYR A 195 -9.10 15.24 -0.21
CA TYR A 195 -10.34 15.35 0.55
C TYR A 195 -10.23 16.53 1.51
N PRO A 196 -10.85 17.68 1.21
CA PRO A 196 -10.59 18.96 1.91
C PRO A 196 -10.81 18.89 3.43
N ASP A 197 -11.79 18.10 3.87
CA ASP A 197 -12.19 18.00 5.26
C ASP A 197 -11.62 16.79 6.02
N ALA A 198 -10.74 16.03 5.38
CA ALA A 198 -10.14 14.83 5.96
C ALA A 198 -8.76 15.12 6.56
N ASP A 199 -8.50 14.52 7.70
CA ASP A 199 -7.20 14.54 8.39
C ASP A 199 -6.25 13.46 7.85
N HIS A 200 -5.01 13.42 8.38
CA HIS A 200 -4.13 12.26 8.18
C HIS A 200 -4.77 10.98 8.71
N ALA A 201 -4.59 9.86 8.01
CA ALA A 201 -5.16 8.56 8.35
C ALA A 201 -6.70 8.48 8.34
N PHE A 202 -7.37 9.35 7.60
CA PHE A 202 -8.84 9.43 7.53
C PHE A 202 -9.53 8.16 7.04
N PHE A 203 -8.82 7.22 6.46
CA PHE A 203 -9.34 5.93 6.02
C PHE A 203 -9.45 4.91 7.16
N ASN A 204 -8.73 5.10 8.24
CA ASN A 204 -8.66 4.13 9.34
C ASN A 204 -9.92 4.19 10.23
N ASP A 205 -10.87 3.29 9.99
CA ASP A 205 -12.14 3.20 10.69
C ASP A 205 -12.03 2.70 12.14
N THR A 206 -10.86 2.22 12.55
CA THR A 206 -10.57 1.89 13.95
C THR A 206 -10.13 3.11 14.78
N ARG A 207 -9.99 4.28 14.12
CA ARG A 207 -9.57 5.54 14.73
C ARG A 207 -10.63 6.62 14.55
N PRO A 208 -11.63 6.66 15.45
CA PRO A 208 -12.78 7.59 15.33
C PRO A 208 -12.38 9.08 15.40
N ASP A 209 -11.20 9.38 15.94
CA ASP A 209 -10.63 10.73 16.03
C ASP A 209 -10.26 11.33 14.67
N VAL A 210 -9.94 10.51 13.67
CA VAL A 210 -9.51 10.94 12.32
C VAL A 210 -10.34 10.35 11.20
N TYR A 211 -11.14 9.32 11.47
CA TYR A 211 -11.91 8.63 10.45
C TYR A 211 -12.95 9.57 9.80
N ASN A 212 -12.92 9.64 8.47
CA ASN A 212 -13.92 10.37 7.68
C ASN A 212 -14.62 9.39 6.73
N PRO A 213 -15.84 8.91 7.08
CA PRO A 213 -16.54 7.87 6.33
C PRO A 213 -16.75 8.23 4.85
N ALA A 214 -17.15 9.46 4.57
CA ALA A 214 -17.46 9.89 3.20
C ALA A 214 -16.18 9.93 2.34
N ALA A 215 -15.08 10.49 2.88
CA ALA A 215 -13.79 10.52 2.21
C ALA A 215 -13.22 9.09 2.02
N ALA A 216 -13.32 8.25 3.05
CA ALA A 216 -12.85 6.87 3.01
C ALA A 216 -13.60 6.05 1.95
N GLN A 217 -14.93 6.19 1.85
CA GLN A 217 -15.75 5.48 0.87
C GLN A 217 -15.42 5.92 -0.57
N ASP A 218 -15.32 7.21 -0.85
CA ASP A 218 -14.94 7.69 -2.20
C ASP A 218 -13.50 7.28 -2.56
N ALA A 219 -12.56 7.39 -1.60
CA ALA A 219 -11.18 6.97 -1.80
C ALA A 219 -11.08 5.46 -2.12
N TRP A 220 -11.82 4.63 -1.39
CA TRP A 220 -11.91 3.20 -1.63
C TRP A 220 -12.46 2.88 -3.02
N THR A 221 -13.57 3.51 -3.41
CA THR A 221 -14.18 3.33 -4.73
C THR A 221 -13.19 3.68 -5.85
N ARG A 222 -12.44 4.78 -5.71
CA ARG A 222 -11.40 5.18 -6.70
C ARG A 222 -10.24 4.19 -6.73
N ALA A 223 -9.79 3.74 -5.57
CA ALA A 223 -8.72 2.76 -5.46
C ALA A 223 -9.10 1.45 -6.16
N LEU A 224 -10.28 0.90 -5.86
CA LEU A 224 -10.82 -0.29 -6.54
C LEU A 224 -10.99 -0.06 -8.05
N GLY A 225 -11.46 1.11 -8.46
CA GLY A 225 -11.61 1.46 -9.86
C GLY A 225 -10.27 1.45 -10.62
N LEU A 226 -9.19 1.97 -10.03
CA LEU A 226 -7.86 1.91 -10.64
C LEU A 226 -7.33 0.48 -10.66
N LEU A 227 -7.38 -0.24 -9.53
CA LEU A 227 -6.93 -1.63 -9.45
C LEU A 227 -7.65 -2.51 -10.49
N SER A 228 -8.97 -2.40 -10.58
CA SER A 228 -9.76 -3.20 -11.53
C SER A 228 -9.40 -2.92 -12.97
N ARG A 229 -9.24 -1.66 -13.35
CA ARG A 229 -8.83 -1.28 -14.71
C ARG A 229 -7.45 -1.79 -15.08
N MET A 230 -6.51 -1.78 -14.13
CA MET A 230 -5.11 -2.06 -14.42
C MET A 230 -4.72 -3.53 -14.20
N LEU A 231 -5.48 -4.25 -13.38
CA LEU A 231 -5.09 -5.61 -12.96
C LEU A 231 -6.09 -6.69 -13.45
N LYS A 232 -7.31 -6.33 -13.84
CA LYS A 232 -8.31 -7.31 -14.33
C LYS A 232 -8.57 -7.22 -15.84
N SER A 233 -7.81 -6.34 -16.53
CA SER A 233 -7.90 -6.16 -17.99
C SER A 233 -6.97 -7.12 -18.74
#